data_de4180121faa7e22e3d49901d0dd28b1
#
_entry.id   de4180121faa7e22e3d49901d0dd28b1
#
_cell.length_a   1.000
_cell.length_b   1.000
_cell.length_c   1.000
_cell.angle_alpha   90.00
_cell.angle_beta   90.00
_cell.angle_gamma   90.00
#
_symmetry.space_group_name_H-M   'P 1'
#
loop_
_entity.id
_entity.type
_entity.pdbx_description
1 polymer ?
#
loop_
_entity_poly.entity_id
_entity_poly.type
_entity_poly.pdbx_seq_one_letter_code
_entity_poly.pdbx_strand_id
1 'polypeptide(L)'
;MMSATVRPARLADMPRLEAMIAHVDPGMLTMPSTREAMAARIERSVAAFSRPSAPPQNECYFLVMEEAGELVGTASIFTNLGVERPFYSYRISRDSKVSPEQNVKVELDLLQLVNDHHGDTELGTLFIERHARGGGRGKLLSFARLMLIAVDPVRFGPKAMAEIRGWTDPQGRSPFWEAVGAKFFQMDYRKADTLSARDHRFIADLMPRYPIYANLLPAEARGVIGRPHPDAEPALSLLKSQGFHFNNVVDIFDAGPCVEAFTDHIDIVRNARRMPASDFACSDTSVGGLVAKASLGEFAVTQANAEEDRSAILARVGAVGNDAVLVYRLKDAKK
;
A
#
# COMPACT_ATOMS: atom_id res chain seq x y z
N MET A 1 -23.32 13.31 8.47
CA MET A 1 -22.68 12.30 7.60
C MET A 1 -22.36 11.09 8.45
N MET A 2 -22.72 9.87 8.03
CA MET A 2 -22.28 8.68 8.71
C MET A 2 -20.76 8.57 8.55
N SER A 3 -20.04 8.39 9.63
CA SER A 3 -18.59 8.47 9.66
C SER A 3 -18.00 7.07 9.62
N ALA A 4 -17.12 6.80 8.67
CA ALA A 4 -16.45 5.52 8.53
C ALA A 4 -15.39 5.33 9.63
N THR A 5 -15.20 4.09 10.06
CA THR A 5 -14.15 3.67 10.98
C THR A 5 -13.30 2.57 10.33
N VAL A 6 -11.99 2.64 10.49
CA VAL A 6 -11.06 1.59 10.06
C VAL A 6 -10.55 0.86 11.29
N ARG A 7 -10.63 -0.46 11.27
CA ARG A 7 -10.25 -1.36 12.38
C ARG A 7 -9.60 -2.64 11.87
N PRO A 8 -8.94 -3.43 12.73
CA PRO A 8 -8.50 -4.78 12.38
C PRO A 8 -9.65 -5.66 11.89
N ALA A 9 -9.38 -6.49 10.89
CA ALA A 9 -10.31 -7.52 10.43
C ALA A 9 -10.46 -8.62 11.47
N ARG A 10 -11.67 -9.21 11.57
CA ARG A 10 -12.03 -10.29 12.49
C ARG A 10 -12.61 -11.47 11.70
N LEU A 11 -12.56 -12.66 12.26
CA LEU A 11 -13.19 -13.84 11.62
C LEU A 11 -14.70 -13.66 11.39
N ALA A 12 -15.37 -12.88 12.23
CA ALA A 12 -16.78 -12.55 12.03
C ALA A 12 -17.04 -11.71 10.75
N ASP A 13 -16.01 -11.07 10.17
CA ASP A 13 -16.12 -10.29 8.93
C ASP A 13 -16.12 -11.17 7.67
N MET A 14 -15.80 -12.48 7.80
CA MET A 14 -15.63 -13.40 6.66
C MET A 14 -16.77 -13.36 5.63
N PRO A 15 -18.06 -13.43 5.97
CA PRO A 15 -19.13 -13.46 4.98
C PRO A 15 -19.15 -12.19 4.11
N ARG A 16 -18.82 -11.04 4.71
CA ARG A 16 -18.76 -9.74 4.00
C ARG A 16 -17.50 -9.61 3.15
N LEU A 17 -16.36 -10.09 3.65
CA LEU A 17 -15.11 -10.10 2.90
C LEU A 17 -15.18 -11.03 1.69
N GLU A 18 -15.85 -12.18 1.79
CA GLU A 18 -16.09 -13.09 0.66
C GLU A 18 -16.95 -12.42 -0.42
N ALA A 19 -18.00 -11.72 -0.04
CA ALA A 19 -18.81 -10.95 -1.00
C ALA A 19 -17.98 -9.85 -1.69
N MET A 20 -17.09 -9.20 -0.95
CA MET A 20 -16.19 -8.15 -1.48
C MET A 20 -15.18 -8.69 -2.49
N ILE A 21 -14.63 -9.90 -2.29
CA ILE A 21 -13.66 -10.53 -3.22
C ILE A 21 -14.21 -10.60 -4.64
N ALA A 22 -15.52 -10.86 -4.80
CA ALA A 22 -16.16 -10.95 -6.10
C ALA A 22 -16.11 -9.62 -6.89
N HIS A 23 -15.88 -8.49 -6.22
CA HIS A 23 -15.82 -7.15 -6.80
C HIS A 23 -14.39 -6.60 -6.95
N VAL A 24 -13.39 -7.35 -6.49
CA VAL A 24 -11.97 -6.96 -6.60
C VAL A 24 -11.49 -7.13 -8.03
N ASP A 25 -10.82 -6.12 -8.56
CA ASP A 25 -10.21 -6.19 -9.88
C ASP A 25 -9.15 -7.31 -9.92
N PRO A 26 -9.08 -8.10 -10.99
CA PRO A 26 -8.18 -9.25 -11.10
C PRO A 26 -6.68 -8.94 -10.90
N GLY A 27 -6.26 -7.69 -11.03
CA GLY A 27 -4.86 -7.26 -10.83
C GLY A 27 -4.50 -6.88 -9.38
N MET A 28 -5.37 -7.11 -8.39
CA MET A 28 -5.06 -6.84 -6.98
C MET A 28 -4.58 -8.11 -6.27
N LEU A 29 -3.32 -8.49 -6.49
CA LEU A 29 -2.73 -9.74 -5.99
C LEU A 29 -2.61 -9.83 -4.47
N THR A 30 -2.48 -8.70 -3.81
CA THR A 30 -2.40 -8.65 -2.36
C THR A 30 -3.73 -8.98 -1.66
N MET A 31 -4.84 -9.11 -2.41
CA MET A 31 -6.14 -9.54 -1.87
C MET A 31 -6.28 -11.07 -1.96
N PRO A 32 -6.60 -11.79 -0.85
CA PRO A 32 -6.83 -13.23 -0.90
C PRO A 32 -8.00 -13.57 -1.82
N SER A 33 -7.83 -14.56 -2.69
CA SER A 33 -8.82 -14.96 -3.68
C SER A 33 -9.70 -16.16 -3.27
N THR A 34 -9.40 -16.78 -2.12
CA THR A 34 -10.16 -17.91 -1.59
C THR A 34 -10.54 -17.71 -0.13
N ARG A 35 -11.56 -18.42 0.33
CA ARG A 35 -12.01 -18.39 1.73
C ARG A 35 -10.89 -18.78 2.70
N GLU A 36 -10.17 -19.85 2.38
CA GLU A 36 -9.09 -20.38 3.21
C GLU A 36 -7.93 -19.39 3.32
N ALA A 37 -7.55 -18.77 2.20
CA ALA A 37 -6.51 -17.75 2.18
C ALA A 37 -6.92 -16.49 2.95
N MET A 38 -8.21 -16.11 2.89
CA MET A 38 -8.76 -15.00 3.65
C MET A 38 -8.76 -15.30 5.15
N ALA A 39 -9.21 -16.50 5.56
CA ALA A 39 -9.19 -16.92 6.96
C ALA A 39 -7.76 -16.91 7.52
N ALA A 40 -6.81 -17.51 6.81
CA ALA A 40 -5.41 -17.52 7.20
C ALA A 40 -4.82 -16.08 7.31
N ARG A 41 -5.23 -15.16 6.40
CA ARG A 41 -4.85 -13.74 6.49
C ARG A 41 -5.38 -13.09 7.75
N ILE A 42 -6.65 -13.31 8.08
CA ILE A 42 -7.28 -12.74 9.28
C ILE A 42 -6.60 -13.29 10.55
N GLU A 43 -6.38 -14.60 10.62
CA GLU A 43 -5.71 -15.25 11.77
C GLU A 43 -4.28 -14.70 11.95
N ARG A 44 -3.51 -14.57 10.86
CA ARG A 44 -2.19 -13.96 10.92
C ARG A 44 -2.24 -12.50 11.39
N SER A 45 -3.26 -11.76 10.96
CA SER A 45 -3.46 -10.38 11.39
C SER A 45 -3.83 -10.30 12.87
N VAL A 46 -4.74 -11.13 13.35
CA VAL A 46 -5.11 -11.19 14.78
C VAL A 46 -3.88 -11.50 15.65
N ALA A 47 -3.06 -12.46 15.24
CA ALA A 47 -1.81 -12.77 15.93
C ALA A 47 -0.85 -11.56 15.94
N ALA A 48 -0.71 -10.85 14.81
CA ALA A 48 0.13 -9.66 14.70
C ALA A 48 -0.32 -8.54 15.66
N PHE A 49 -1.62 -8.24 15.72
CA PHE A 49 -2.18 -7.23 16.64
C PHE A 49 -2.05 -7.60 18.12
N SER A 50 -2.03 -8.90 18.42
CA SER A 50 -1.94 -9.41 19.81
C SER A 50 -0.50 -9.56 20.31
N ARG A 51 0.50 -9.51 19.45
CA ARG A 51 1.91 -9.68 19.79
C ARG A 51 2.42 -8.47 20.59
N PRO A 52 3.27 -8.62 21.60
CA PRO A 52 3.98 -7.51 22.24
C PRO A 52 4.80 -6.70 21.24
N SER A 53 5.06 -5.42 21.54
CA SER A 53 5.90 -4.55 20.71
C SER A 53 7.31 -5.15 20.55
N ALA A 54 7.70 -5.38 19.31
CA ALA A 54 9.00 -5.97 18.96
C ALA A 54 9.30 -5.69 17.49
N PRO A 55 10.56 -5.80 17.03
CA PRO A 55 10.93 -5.68 15.62
C PRO A 55 10.10 -6.58 14.69
N PRO A 56 9.96 -6.22 13.41
CA PRO A 56 9.11 -6.94 12.46
C PRO A 56 9.56 -8.39 12.25
N GLN A 57 8.58 -9.31 12.10
CA GLN A 57 8.78 -10.75 11.92
C GLN A 57 7.88 -11.33 10.83
N ASN A 58 7.70 -10.62 9.71
CA ASN A 58 6.82 -11.05 8.62
C ASN A 58 5.32 -11.07 9.02
N GLU A 59 4.86 -10.05 9.72
CA GLU A 59 3.44 -9.88 10.07
C GLU A 59 2.62 -9.38 8.88
N CYS A 60 1.31 -9.59 9.00
CA CYS A 60 0.29 -8.95 8.18
C CYS A 60 -0.71 -8.24 9.11
N TYR A 61 -0.87 -6.94 8.95
CA TYR A 61 -1.92 -6.17 9.60
C TYR A 61 -3.03 -5.93 8.58
N PHE A 62 -4.13 -6.66 8.70
CA PHE A 62 -5.26 -6.57 7.78
C PHE A 62 -6.37 -5.72 8.40
N LEU A 63 -6.69 -4.62 7.73
CA LEU A 63 -7.66 -3.62 8.16
C LEU A 63 -8.90 -3.68 7.28
N VAL A 64 -10.04 -3.40 7.89
CA VAL A 64 -11.33 -3.21 7.22
C VAL A 64 -11.89 -1.82 7.53
N MET A 65 -12.55 -1.21 6.57
CA MET A 65 -13.32 0.01 6.75
C MET A 65 -14.80 -0.32 6.86
N GLU A 66 -15.40 0.11 7.97
CA GLU A 66 -16.80 -0.07 8.27
C GLU A 66 -17.53 1.28 8.26
N GLU A 67 -18.68 1.35 7.61
CA GLU A 67 -19.57 2.50 7.59
C GLU A 67 -21.02 2.02 7.70
N ALA A 68 -21.78 2.56 8.65
CA ALA A 68 -23.19 2.17 8.88
C ALA A 68 -23.40 0.65 9.10
N GLY A 69 -22.42 -0.05 9.68
CA GLY A 69 -22.48 -1.49 9.88
C GLY A 69 -22.11 -2.33 8.65
N GLU A 70 -21.78 -1.72 7.52
CA GLU A 70 -21.32 -2.41 6.31
C GLU A 70 -19.81 -2.29 6.14
N LEU A 71 -19.15 -3.35 5.63
CA LEU A 71 -17.76 -3.28 5.21
C LEU A 71 -17.68 -2.72 3.80
N VAL A 72 -16.94 -1.62 3.66
CA VAL A 72 -16.84 -0.88 2.40
C VAL A 72 -15.42 -0.80 1.83
N GLY A 73 -14.43 -1.35 2.54
CA GLY A 73 -13.05 -1.36 2.03
C GLY A 73 -12.09 -2.15 2.89
N THR A 74 -10.91 -2.44 2.34
CA THR A 74 -9.81 -3.15 3.02
C THR A 74 -8.48 -2.48 2.75
N ALA A 75 -7.53 -2.66 3.68
CA ALA A 75 -6.14 -2.30 3.50
C ALA A 75 -5.22 -3.24 4.29
N SER A 76 -3.98 -3.43 3.84
CA SER A 76 -3.01 -4.26 4.56
C SER A 76 -1.68 -3.53 4.73
N ILE A 77 -0.94 -3.97 5.75
CA ILE A 77 0.49 -3.72 5.89
C ILE A 77 1.17 -5.08 6.03
N PHE A 78 2.24 -5.29 5.28
CA PHE A 78 3.10 -6.46 5.39
C PHE A 78 4.47 -6.02 5.87
N THR A 79 5.02 -6.69 6.88
CA THR A 79 6.32 -6.35 7.43
C THR A 79 7.38 -7.35 6.99
N ASN A 80 8.65 -6.96 7.09
CA ASN A 80 9.79 -7.81 6.80
C ASN A 80 9.78 -8.37 5.36
N LEU A 81 9.43 -7.50 4.41
CA LEU A 81 9.31 -7.83 2.99
C LEU A 81 10.62 -8.43 2.46
N GLY A 82 10.53 -9.40 1.56
CA GLY A 82 11.70 -9.97 0.89
C GLY A 82 12.63 -10.84 1.74
N VAL A 83 12.33 -11.08 3.03
CA VAL A 83 13.19 -11.85 3.94
C VAL A 83 12.94 -13.35 3.82
N GLU A 84 11.69 -13.80 3.92
CA GLU A 84 11.36 -15.22 3.74
C GLU A 84 11.34 -15.62 2.27
N ARG A 85 10.91 -14.71 1.42
CA ARG A 85 10.83 -14.88 -0.04
C ARG A 85 11.29 -13.60 -0.70
N PRO A 86 12.16 -13.65 -1.72
CA PRO A 86 12.59 -12.45 -2.43
C PRO A 86 11.41 -11.65 -2.96
N PHE A 87 11.45 -10.35 -2.79
CA PHE A 87 10.51 -9.40 -3.38
C PHE A 87 11.20 -8.75 -4.58
N TYR A 88 10.93 -9.29 -5.76
CA TYR A 88 11.60 -8.85 -6.98
C TYR A 88 10.96 -7.59 -7.55
N SER A 89 11.82 -6.65 -7.93
CA SER A 89 11.46 -5.44 -8.66
C SER A 89 12.50 -5.18 -9.75
N TYR A 90 12.20 -4.32 -10.72
CA TYR A 90 13.21 -3.78 -11.63
C TYR A 90 13.67 -2.41 -11.15
N ARG A 91 14.99 -2.29 -10.92
CA ARG A 91 15.62 -0.98 -10.74
C ARG A 91 15.97 -0.39 -12.10
N ILE A 92 15.53 0.84 -12.34
CA ILE A 92 15.88 1.62 -13.51
C ILE A 92 17.20 2.35 -13.21
N SER A 93 18.25 2.05 -13.97
CA SER A 93 19.53 2.74 -13.92
C SER A 93 19.87 3.34 -15.27
N ARG A 94 20.58 4.47 -15.29
CA ARG A 94 20.99 5.13 -16.52
C ARG A 94 22.42 4.85 -16.83
N ASP A 95 22.70 4.40 -18.07
CA ASP A 95 24.02 4.26 -18.66
C ASP A 95 24.21 5.34 -19.73
N SER A 96 25.32 6.05 -19.69
CA SER A 96 25.62 7.14 -20.63
C SER A 96 26.91 6.80 -21.38
N LYS A 97 26.81 6.70 -22.70
CA LYS A 97 27.94 6.40 -23.59
C LYS A 97 28.23 7.57 -24.51
N VAL A 98 29.52 7.86 -24.67
CA VAL A 98 29.98 8.96 -25.52
C VAL A 98 31.05 8.44 -26.46
N SER A 99 30.89 8.72 -27.73
CA SER A 99 31.93 8.56 -28.74
C SER A 99 32.32 9.94 -29.25
N PRO A 100 33.44 10.54 -28.77
CA PRO A 100 33.88 11.86 -29.24
C PRO A 100 34.20 11.90 -30.72
N GLU A 101 34.78 10.81 -31.25
CA GLU A 101 35.17 10.71 -32.64
C GLU A 101 33.96 10.77 -33.61
N GLN A 102 32.84 10.18 -33.16
CA GLN A 102 31.59 10.14 -33.95
C GLN A 102 30.63 11.28 -33.57
N ASN A 103 30.99 12.11 -32.57
CA ASN A 103 30.13 13.14 -32.01
C ASN A 103 28.74 12.58 -31.57
N VAL A 104 28.74 11.37 -30.98
CA VAL A 104 27.54 10.67 -30.54
C VAL A 104 27.53 10.56 -29.00
N LYS A 105 26.43 10.98 -28.39
CA LYS A 105 26.11 10.70 -26.99
C LYS A 105 24.81 9.89 -26.95
N VAL A 106 24.83 8.76 -26.27
CA VAL A 106 23.65 7.90 -26.07
C VAL A 106 23.38 7.73 -24.58
N GLU A 107 22.16 7.97 -24.17
CA GLU A 107 21.67 7.65 -22.82
C GLU A 107 20.73 6.45 -22.91
N LEU A 108 21.01 5.43 -22.10
CA LEU A 108 20.32 4.15 -22.11
C LEU A 108 19.76 3.89 -20.71
N ASP A 109 18.50 3.50 -20.63
CA ASP A 109 17.91 3.04 -19.39
C ASP A 109 18.01 1.51 -19.34
N LEU A 110 18.48 1.00 -18.20
CA LEU A 110 18.65 -0.42 -17.89
C LEU A 110 17.64 -0.83 -16.83
N LEU A 111 16.97 -1.96 -17.04
CA LEU A 111 16.11 -2.61 -16.04
C LEU A 111 16.91 -3.76 -15.42
N GLN A 112 17.27 -3.60 -14.17
CA GLN A 112 18.01 -4.61 -13.41
C GLN A 112 17.09 -5.25 -12.37
N LEU A 113 17.00 -6.59 -12.38
CA LEU A 113 16.25 -7.34 -11.36
C LEU A 113 16.95 -7.19 -10.00
N VAL A 114 16.20 -6.78 -8.99
CA VAL A 114 16.69 -6.50 -7.63
C VAL A 114 15.72 -7.01 -6.57
N ASN A 115 16.20 -7.11 -5.32
CA ASN A 115 15.41 -7.35 -4.11
C ASN A 115 15.75 -6.25 -3.08
N ASP A 116 15.56 -4.98 -3.49
CA ASP A 116 16.02 -3.83 -2.72
C ASP A 116 15.15 -3.50 -1.52
N HIS A 117 13.91 -4.01 -1.50
CA HIS A 117 12.95 -3.83 -0.40
C HIS A 117 13.07 -4.89 0.70
N HIS A 118 14.24 -5.55 0.81
CA HIS A 118 14.49 -6.55 1.84
C HIS A 118 14.42 -5.95 3.25
N GLY A 119 13.48 -6.43 4.06
CA GLY A 119 13.23 -5.95 5.43
C GLY A 119 12.32 -4.72 5.52
N ASP A 120 11.87 -4.17 4.41
CA ASP A 120 10.95 -3.03 4.36
C ASP A 120 9.52 -3.43 4.74
N THR A 121 8.66 -2.42 4.84
CA THR A 121 7.22 -2.56 5.09
C THR A 121 6.44 -2.24 3.82
N GLU A 122 5.56 -3.15 3.38
CA GLU A 122 4.68 -2.92 2.23
C GLU A 122 3.29 -2.43 2.66
N LEU A 123 2.79 -1.40 1.98
CA LEU A 123 1.43 -0.89 2.09
C LEU A 123 0.56 -1.45 0.96
N GLY A 124 -0.09 -2.58 1.19
CA GLY A 124 -0.87 -3.31 0.18
C GLY A 124 -2.39 -3.27 0.38
N THR A 125 -3.08 -4.01 -0.46
CA THR A 125 -4.52 -4.36 -0.38
C THR A 125 -5.46 -3.15 -0.19
N LEU A 126 -5.14 -1.98 -0.77
CA LEU A 126 -6.01 -0.80 -0.67
C LEU A 126 -7.19 -0.94 -1.65
N PHE A 127 -8.33 -1.36 -1.13
CA PHE A 127 -9.55 -1.56 -1.90
C PHE A 127 -10.73 -0.83 -1.26
N ILE A 128 -11.57 -0.21 -2.09
CA ILE A 128 -12.86 0.38 -1.68
C ILE A 128 -13.92 -0.03 -2.69
N GLU A 129 -15.04 -0.50 -2.19
CA GLU A 129 -16.22 -0.83 -2.98
C GLU A 129 -16.63 0.36 -3.87
N ARG A 130 -17.02 0.07 -5.12
CA ARG A 130 -17.31 1.12 -6.11
C ARG A 130 -18.36 2.11 -5.62
N HIS A 131 -19.41 1.61 -4.96
CA HIS A 131 -20.49 2.44 -4.42
C HIS A 131 -20.06 3.33 -3.25
N ALA A 132 -18.96 2.98 -2.57
CA ALA A 132 -18.42 3.72 -1.43
C ALA A 132 -17.25 4.64 -1.80
N ARG A 133 -16.86 4.74 -3.06
CA ARG A 133 -15.78 5.64 -3.50
C ARG A 133 -16.17 7.10 -3.33
N GLY A 134 -15.20 7.96 -3.00
CA GLY A 134 -15.42 9.38 -2.72
C GLY A 134 -15.58 9.70 -1.23
N GLY A 135 -15.97 10.94 -0.90
CA GLY A 135 -16.22 11.35 0.49
C GLY A 135 -15.04 11.27 1.46
N GLY A 136 -13.80 11.19 0.95
CA GLY A 136 -12.60 11.07 1.81
C GLY A 136 -12.28 9.66 2.28
N ARG A 137 -13.10 8.65 1.95
CA ARG A 137 -12.92 7.26 2.41
C ARG A 137 -11.58 6.66 1.98
N GLY A 138 -11.15 6.92 0.74
CA GLY A 138 -9.84 6.48 0.24
C GLY A 138 -8.68 7.07 1.05
N LYS A 139 -8.79 8.34 1.43
CA LYS A 139 -7.81 9.01 2.29
C LYS A 139 -7.80 8.37 3.68
N LEU A 140 -8.97 8.20 4.31
CA LEU A 140 -9.07 7.56 5.63
C LEU A 140 -8.42 6.17 5.62
N LEU A 141 -8.80 5.32 4.66
CA LEU A 141 -8.29 3.95 4.60
C LEU A 141 -6.79 3.90 4.29
N SER A 142 -6.31 4.74 3.37
CA SER A 142 -4.88 4.83 3.05
C SER A 142 -4.07 5.29 4.27
N PHE A 143 -4.54 6.35 4.95
CA PHE A 143 -3.84 6.94 6.07
C PHE A 143 -4.00 6.14 7.38
N ALA A 144 -5.03 5.30 7.50
CA ALA A 144 -5.19 4.38 8.62
C ALA A 144 -3.97 3.46 8.77
N ARG A 145 -3.36 3.02 7.65
CA ARG A 145 -2.12 2.24 7.67
C ARG A 145 -0.97 3.05 8.29
N LEU A 146 -0.84 4.32 7.92
CA LEU A 146 0.20 5.20 8.44
C LEU A 146 -0.04 5.57 9.91
N MET A 147 -1.31 5.72 10.33
CA MET A 147 -1.68 5.89 11.75
C MET A 147 -1.31 4.64 12.55
N LEU A 148 -1.50 3.43 12.01
CA LEU A 148 -1.09 2.19 12.67
C LEU A 148 0.43 2.13 12.85
N ILE A 149 1.20 2.52 11.84
CA ILE A 149 2.66 2.64 11.94
C ILE A 149 3.04 3.64 13.05
N ALA A 150 2.36 4.79 13.12
CA ALA A 150 2.63 5.81 14.14
C ALA A 150 2.25 5.37 15.56
N VAL A 151 1.35 4.41 15.73
CA VAL A 151 1.01 3.83 17.04
C VAL A 151 2.17 3.06 17.65
N ASP A 152 2.90 2.27 16.84
CA ASP A 152 4.05 1.47 17.31
C ASP A 152 5.08 1.30 16.18
N PRO A 153 5.92 2.32 15.89
CA PRO A 153 6.85 2.30 14.77
C PRO A 153 7.89 1.17 14.81
N VAL A 154 8.20 0.65 16.00
CA VAL A 154 9.21 -0.43 16.18
C VAL A 154 8.85 -1.70 15.42
N ARG A 155 7.54 -1.92 15.16
CA ARG A 155 7.03 -3.11 14.45
C ARG A 155 7.24 -3.09 12.95
N PHE A 156 7.69 -1.97 12.40
CA PHE A 156 7.75 -1.76 10.96
C PHE A 156 9.20 -1.57 10.51
N GLY A 157 9.47 -1.92 9.25
CA GLY A 157 10.79 -1.77 8.68
C GLY A 157 11.26 -0.31 8.59
N PRO A 158 12.55 -0.10 8.30
CA PRO A 158 13.14 1.24 8.23
C PRO A 158 12.50 2.09 7.12
N LYS A 159 11.94 1.44 6.11
CA LYS A 159 11.19 2.09 5.05
C LYS A 159 9.80 1.46 4.92
N ALA A 160 8.84 2.28 4.50
CA ALA A 160 7.56 1.82 3.98
C ALA A 160 7.53 2.04 2.47
N MET A 161 7.02 1.05 1.72
CA MET A 161 6.89 1.11 0.27
C MET A 161 5.48 0.73 -0.17
N ALA A 162 5.13 1.07 -1.39
CA ALA A 162 3.92 0.61 -2.05
C ALA A 162 4.18 0.41 -3.54
N GLU A 163 3.76 -0.73 -4.07
CA GLU A 163 3.62 -0.91 -5.51
C GLU A 163 2.31 -0.27 -5.97
N ILE A 164 2.43 0.56 -6.98
CA ILE A 164 1.30 1.25 -7.60
C ILE A 164 1.02 0.55 -8.93
N ARG A 165 -0.20 0.06 -9.09
CA ARG A 165 -0.62 -0.61 -10.34
C ARG A 165 -0.14 0.15 -11.56
N GLY A 166 0.55 -0.53 -12.46
CA GLY A 166 1.05 0.01 -13.72
C GLY A 166 -0.03 0.18 -14.77
N TRP A 167 0.34 0.82 -15.86
CA TRP A 167 -0.59 1.10 -16.95
C TRP A 167 -0.96 -0.16 -17.73
N THR A 168 -2.25 -0.35 -17.94
CA THR A 168 -2.80 -1.37 -18.84
C THR A 168 -3.79 -0.73 -19.81
N ASP A 169 -3.98 -1.36 -20.98
CA ASP A 169 -5.01 -0.92 -21.92
C ASP A 169 -6.43 -1.23 -21.40
N PRO A 170 -7.50 -0.73 -22.07
CA PRO A 170 -8.88 -1.02 -21.67
C PRO A 170 -9.25 -2.51 -21.69
N GLN A 171 -8.48 -3.36 -22.37
CA GLN A 171 -8.63 -4.82 -22.38
C GLN A 171 -7.84 -5.48 -21.26
N GLY A 172 -7.09 -4.72 -20.45
CA GLY A 172 -6.27 -5.17 -19.33
C GLY A 172 -4.94 -5.80 -19.75
N ARG A 173 -4.42 -5.50 -20.96
CA ARG A 173 -3.10 -5.95 -21.40
C ARG A 173 -2.05 -4.93 -20.98
N SER A 174 -0.91 -5.42 -20.48
CA SER A 174 0.25 -4.60 -20.18
C SER A 174 1.25 -4.64 -21.36
N PRO A 175 1.53 -3.51 -22.04
CA PRO A 175 2.55 -3.47 -23.08
C PRO A 175 3.94 -3.86 -22.56
N PHE A 176 4.22 -3.56 -21.30
CA PHE A 176 5.47 -3.97 -20.65
C PHE A 176 5.54 -5.49 -20.50
N TRP A 177 4.47 -6.12 -20.01
CA TRP A 177 4.41 -7.59 -19.91
C TRP A 177 4.63 -8.26 -21.27
N GLU A 178 3.94 -7.82 -22.31
CA GLU A 178 4.05 -8.37 -23.66
C GLU A 178 5.48 -8.28 -24.21
N ALA A 179 6.19 -7.19 -23.91
CA ALA A 179 7.54 -6.96 -24.39
C ALA A 179 8.62 -7.69 -23.57
N VAL A 180 8.38 -7.90 -22.27
CA VAL A 180 9.37 -8.45 -21.33
C VAL A 180 8.85 -9.75 -20.71
N GLY A 181 7.93 -9.71 -19.78
CA GLY A 181 7.50 -10.86 -18.98
C GLY A 181 7.05 -12.04 -19.84
N ALA A 182 6.20 -11.81 -20.84
CA ALA A 182 5.67 -12.86 -21.70
C ALA A 182 6.78 -13.64 -22.43
N LYS A 183 7.94 -13.04 -22.68
CA LYS A 183 9.09 -13.70 -23.37
C LYS A 183 9.78 -14.73 -22.50
N PHE A 184 9.81 -14.50 -21.20
CA PHE A 184 10.47 -15.37 -20.23
C PHE A 184 9.51 -16.39 -19.62
N PHE A 185 8.29 -15.96 -19.28
CA PHE A 185 7.31 -16.80 -18.61
C PHE A 185 6.44 -17.63 -19.57
N GLN A 186 6.35 -17.27 -20.84
CA GLN A 186 5.53 -17.93 -21.86
C GLN A 186 4.06 -18.12 -21.42
N MET A 187 3.53 -17.14 -20.71
CA MET A 187 2.15 -17.13 -20.23
C MET A 187 1.58 -15.71 -20.27
N ASP A 188 0.25 -15.60 -20.20
CA ASP A 188 -0.41 -14.30 -20.14
C ASP A 188 -0.19 -13.60 -18.78
N TYR A 189 -0.34 -12.28 -18.78
CA TYR A 189 -0.15 -11.43 -17.62
C TYR A 189 -0.95 -11.90 -16.39
N ARG A 190 -2.26 -12.16 -16.56
CA ARG A 190 -3.14 -12.53 -15.46
C ARG A 190 -2.77 -13.87 -14.83
N LYS A 191 -2.31 -14.81 -15.66
CA LYS A 191 -1.86 -16.13 -15.18
C LYS A 191 -0.58 -16.01 -14.37
N ALA A 192 0.40 -15.25 -14.86
CA ALA A 192 1.66 -15.03 -14.15
C ALA A 192 1.42 -14.31 -12.83
N ASP A 193 0.61 -13.27 -12.85
CA ASP A 193 0.18 -12.48 -11.73
C ASP A 193 -0.49 -13.36 -10.65
N THR A 194 -1.47 -14.19 -11.03
CA THR A 194 -2.13 -15.13 -10.11
C THR A 194 -1.19 -16.19 -9.54
N LEU A 195 -0.22 -16.67 -10.33
CA LEU A 195 0.79 -17.62 -9.86
C LEU A 195 1.73 -17.00 -8.86
N SER A 196 2.14 -15.75 -9.05
CA SER A 196 3.06 -15.05 -8.15
C SER A 196 2.50 -14.93 -6.73
N ALA A 197 1.18 -14.78 -6.59
CA ALA A 197 0.52 -14.76 -5.29
C ALA A 197 0.64 -16.09 -4.52
N ARG A 198 0.87 -17.22 -5.22
CA ARG A 198 0.93 -18.58 -4.65
C ARG A 198 2.35 -19.10 -4.49
N ASP A 199 3.18 -18.91 -5.50
CA ASP A 199 4.57 -19.40 -5.53
C ASP A 199 5.45 -18.39 -6.27
N HIS A 200 6.43 -17.80 -5.58
CA HIS A 200 7.38 -16.84 -6.15
C HIS A 200 8.64 -17.49 -6.74
N ARG A 201 8.85 -18.81 -6.55
CA ARG A 201 10.08 -19.50 -7.00
C ARG A 201 10.25 -19.45 -8.50
N PHE A 202 9.15 -19.60 -9.25
CA PHE A 202 9.20 -19.53 -10.71
C PHE A 202 9.69 -18.17 -11.23
N ILE A 203 9.53 -17.10 -10.46
CA ILE A 203 10.06 -15.77 -10.82
C ILE A 203 11.59 -15.84 -10.87
N ALA A 204 12.23 -16.34 -9.80
CA ALA A 204 13.69 -16.50 -9.75
C ALA A 204 14.24 -17.40 -10.86
N ASP A 205 13.48 -18.44 -11.22
CA ASP A 205 13.90 -19.43 -12.21
C ASP A 205 13.80 -18.90 -13.65
N LEU A 206 12.81 -18.07 -13.94
CA LEU A 206 12.49 -17.63 -15.31
C LEU A 206 12.93 -16.21 -15.63
N MET A 207 13.08 -15.33 -14.64
CA MET A 207 13.46 -13.94 -14.89
C MET A 207 14.91 -13.82 -15.40
N PRO A 208 15.18 -12.83 -16.30
CA PRO A 208 16.51 -12.64 -16.83
C PRO A 208 17.49 -12.21 -15.75
N ARG A 209 18.66 -12.87 -15.72
CA ARG A 209 19.76 -12.56 -14.79
C ARG A 209 20.53 -11.30 -15.13
N TYR A 210 20.49 -10.90 -16.41
CA TYR A 210 21.22 -9.74 -16.92
C TYR A 210 20.28 -8.55 -17.10
N PRO A 211 20.78 -7.32 -16.94
CA PRO A 211 19.97 -6.13 -17.17
C PRO A 211 19.40 -6.09 -18.60
N ILE A 212 18.16 -5.60 -18.70
CA ILE A 212 17.47 -5.39 -19.97
C ILE A 212 17.67 -3.93 -20.38
N TYR A 213 18.15 -3.68 -21.60
CA TYR A 213 18.20 -2.34 -22.16
C TYR A 213 16.78 -1.90 -22.55
N ALA A 214 16.20 -0.96 -21.79
CA ALA A 214 14.84 -0.47 -22.05
C ALA A 214 14.72 0.15 -23.46
N ASN A 215 15.80 0.72 -23.98
CA ASN A 215 15.84 1.32 -25.32
C ASN A 215 15.63 0.30 -26.46
N LEU A 216 15.83 -0.99 -26.22
CA LEU A 216 15.57 -2.08 -27.17
C LEU A 216 14.11 -2.54 -27.17
N LEU A 217 13.33 -2.13 -26.18
CA LEU A 217 11.91 -2.47 -26.07
C LEU A 217 11.09 -1.62 -27.08
N PRO A 218 9.93 -2.12 -27.52
CA PRO A 218 8.97 -1.34 -28.29
C PRO A 218 8.61 -0.01 -27.60
N ALA A 219 8.34 1.03 -28.37
CA ALA A 219 8.04 2.35 -27.84
C ALA A 219 6.85 2.36 -26.86
N GLU A 220 5.84 1.52 -27.13
CA GLU A 220 4.66 1.36 -26.26
C GLU A 220 5.05 0.81 -24.87
N ALA A 221 5.93 -0.20 -24.82
CA ALA A 221 6.41 -0.78 -23.58
C ALA A 221 7.27 0.22 -22.78
N ARG A 222 8.16 0.95 -23.47
CA ARG A 222 8.98 2.00 -22.82
C ARG A 222 8.14 3.11 -22.23
N GLY A 223 7.08 3.52 -22.95
CA GLY A 223 6.22 4.64 -22.55
C GLY A 223 5.38 4.39 -21.30
N VAL A 224 5.30 3.14 -20.82
CA VAL A 224 4.54 2.78 -19.62
C VAL A 224 5.43 2.46 -18.41
N ILE A 225 6.75 2.37 -18.57
CA ILE A 225 7.68 2.12 -17.45
C ILE A 225 7.57 3.27 -16.43
N GLY A 226 7.24 2.93 -15.18
CA GLY A 226 7.03 3.89 -14.11
C GLY A 226 5.74 4.72 -14.22
N ARG A 227 4.84 4.37 -15.15
CA ARG A 227 3.56 5.06 -15.33
C ARG A 227 2.46 4.34 -14.54
N PRO A 228 1.78 5.02 -13.61
CA PRO A 228 0.65 4.43 -12.89
C PRO A 228 -0.57 4.25 -13.81
N HIS A 229 -1.41 3.27 -13.48
CA HIS A 229 -2.76 3.20 -14.03
C HIS A 229 -3.57 4.43 -13.59
N PRO A 230 -4.44 5.03 -14.45
CA PRO A 230 -5.22 6.21 -14.09
C PRO A 230 -6.03 6.03 -12.79
N ASP A 231 -6.61 4.86 -12.55
CA ASP A 231 -7.38 4.55 -11.34
C ASP A 231 -6.50 4.47 -10.07
N ALA A 232 -5.18 4.32 -10.21
CA ALA A 232 -4.23 4.26 -9.11
C ALA A 232 -3.60 5.63 -8.78
N GLU A 233 -3.74 6.63 -9.66
CA GLU A 233 -3.20 7.97 -9.44
C GLU A 233 -3.70 8.64 -8.14
N PRO A 234 -4.98 8.52 -7.72
CA PRO A 234 -5.42 9.07 -6.45
C PRO A 234 -4.68 8.46 -5.25
N ALA A 235 -4.46 7.14 -5.24
CA ALA A 235 -3.72 6.45 -4.18
C ALA A 235 -2.25 6.90 -4.15
N LEU A 236 -1.61 7.01 -5.31
CA LEU A 236 -0.25 7.55 -5.44
C LEU A 236 -0.15 8.98 -4.91
N SER A 237 -1.11 9.85 -5.25
CA SER A 237 -1.14 11.24 -4.78
C SER A 237 -1.25 11.33 -3.25
N LEU A 238 -2.06 10.45 -2.63
CA LEU A 238 -2.17 10.37 -1.18
C LEU A 238 -0.83 9.98 -0.53
N LEU A 239 -0.13 8.98 -1.06
CA LEU A 239 1.18 8.58 -0.55
C LEU A 239 2.22 9.68 -0.75
N LYS A 240 2.27 10.32 -1.92
CA LYS A 240 3.15 11.47 -2.16
C LYS A 240 2.93 12.61 -1.16
N SER A 241 1.69 12.88 -0.77
CA SER A 241 1.37 13.88 0.25
C SER A 241 1.92 13.55 1.64
N GLN A 242 2.30 12.30 1.86
CA GLN A 242 2.89 11.78 3.10
C GLN A 242 4.42 11.62 3.03
N GLY A 243 5.06 12.05 1.94
CA GLY A 243 6.51 12.00 1.77
C GLY A 243 7.02 10.81 0.97
N PHE A 244 6.15 9.96 0.45
CA PHE A 244 6.56 8.88 -0.46
C PHE A 244 7.02 9.46 -1.80
N HIS A 245 8.06 8.86 -2.35
CA HIS A 245 8.64 9.26 -3.63
C HIS A 245 8.99 8.03 -4.48
N PHE A 246 9.01 8.22 -5.78
CA PHE A 246 9.50 7.23 -6.73
C PHE A 246 11.04 7.24 -6.75
N ASN A 247 11.66 6.09 -6.54
CA ASN A 247 13.12 5.93 -6.48
C ASN A 247 13.70 5.11 -7.64
N ASN A 248 13.04 5.14 -8.80
CA ASN A 248 13.42 4.39 -9.99
C ASN A 248 13.32 2.85 -9.81
N VAL A 249 12.38 2.40 -9.01
CA VAL A 249 12.01 0.98 -8.89
C VAL A 249 10.62 0.77 -9.43
N VAL A 250 10.43 -0.28 -10.22
CA VAL A 250 9.14 -0.62 -10.83
C VAL A 250 8.82 -2.10 -10.64
N ASP A 251 7.53 -2.40 -10.61
CA ASP A 251 7.01 -3.76 -10.58
C ASP A 251 7.49 -4.58 -11.78
N ILE A 252 7.71 -5.89 -11.58
CA ILE A 252 8.24 -6.80 -12.61
C ILE A 252 7.21 -7.22 -13.65
N PHE A 253 5.91 -7.06 -13.39
CA PHE A 253 4.82 -7.52 -14.25
C PHE A 253 4.29 -6.40 -15.15
N ASP A 254 3.95 -5.24 -14.57
CA ASP A 254 3.32 -4.14 -15.31
C ASP A 254 4.17 -2.87 -15.39
N ALA A 255 5.38 -2.91 -14.80
CA ALA A 255 6.28 -1.76 -14.64
C ALA A 255 5.66 -0.57 -13.92
N GLY A 256 4.66 -0.80 -13.08
CA GLY A 256 4.09 0.21 -12.20
C GLY A 256 5.13 0.77 -11.23
N PRO A 257 5.03 2.05 -10.84
CA PRO A 257 6.04 2.66 -9.98
C PRO A 257 5.95 2.12 -8.55
N CYS A 258 7.09 1.72 -7.98
CA CYS A 258 7.24 1.52 -6.54
C CYS A 258 7.57 2.86 -5.90
N VAL A 259 6.84 3.25 -4.86
CA VAL A 259 7.13 4.45 -4.10
C VAL A 259 7.50 4.10 -2.67
N GLU A 260 8.45 4.83 -2.09
CA GLU A 260 8.95 4.57 -0.74
C GLU A 260 9.13 5.83 0.07
N ALA A 261 9.14 5.69 1.39
CA ALA A 261 9.55 6.69 2.34
C ALA A 261 10.27 6.04 3.52
N PHE A 262 11.24 6.70 4.13
CA PHE A 262 11.72 6.29 5.44
C PHE A 262 10.57 6.38 6.44
N THR A 263 10.40 5.35 7.26
CA THR A 263 9.25 5.23 8.16
C THR A 263 9.12 6.42 9.10
N ASP A 264 10.24 6.90 9.63
CA ASP A 264 10.32 8.07 10.51
C ASP A 264 10.17 9.42 9.78
N HIS A 265 10.24 9.43 8.44
CA HIS A 265 10.01 10.62 7.61
C HIS A 265 8.57 10.74 7.10
N ILE A 266 7.74 9.72 7.26
CA ILE A 266 6.31 9.79 6.89
C ILE A 266 5.62 10.88 7.72
N ASP A 267 4.91 11.78 7.05
CA ASP A 267 4.35 12.97 7.69
C ASP A 267 3.42 12.64 8.88
N ILE A 268 2.54 11.64 8.73
CA ILE A 268 1.69 11.16 9.83
C ILE A 268 2.54 10.62 10.99
N VAL A 269 3.55 9.81 10.71
CA VAL A 269 4.39 9.19 11.75
C VAL A 269 5.13 10.26 12.57
N ARG A 270 5.60 11.31 11.91
CA ARG A 270 6.32 12.42 12.55
C ARG A 270 5.45 13.37 13.34
N ASN A 271 4.23 13.64 12.85
CA ASN A 271 3.44 14.78 13.31
C ASN A 271 2.17 14.38 14.07
N ALA A 272 1.81 13.09 14.12
CA ALA A 272 0.71 12.62 14.95
C ALA A 272 1.09 12.77 16.44
N ARG A 273 0.15 13.31 17.22
CA ARG A 273 0.35 13.57 18.65
C ARG A 273 -0.39 12.54 19.47
N ARG A 274 0.29 11.93 20.43
CA ARG A 274 -0.31 11.01 21.42
C ARG A 274 -0.75 11.82 22.64
N MET A 275 -1.98 11.59 23.07
CA MET A 275 -2.56 12.24 24.26
C MET A 275 -3.62 11.35 24.89
N PRO A 276 -4.02 11.57 26.18
CA PRO A 276 -5.21 10.96 26.77
C PRO A 276 -6.48 11.37 26.01
N ALA A 277 -7.46 10.49 25.90
CA ALA A 277 -8.75 10.82 25.29
C ALA A 277 -9.46 11.95 26.05
N SER A 278 -9.24 12.08 27.37
CA SER A 278 -9.72 13.22 28.16
C SER A 278 -9.24 14.58 27.66
N ASP A 279 -8.05 14.64 27.09
CA ASP A 279 -7.38 15.89 26.67
C ASP A 279 -7.64 16.23 25.20
N PHE A 280 -8.18 15.28 24.41
CA PHE A 280 -8.51 15.51 23.01
C PHE A 280 -9.58 16.59 22.87
N ALA A 281 -9.34 17.60 22.05
CA ALA A 281 -10.30 18.62 21.66
C ALA A 281 -10.53 18.64 20.14
N CYS A 282 -11.76 18.93 19.68
CA CYS A 282 -12.06 18.98 18.26
C CYS A 282 -11.25 20.06 17.51
N SER A 283 -10.79 21.10 18.22
CA SER A 283 -9.84 22.10 17.69
C SER A 283 -8.49 21.49 17.26
N ASP A 284 -8.12 20.32 17.79
CA ASP A 284 -6.91 19.60 17.35
C ASP A 284 -7.02 19.12 15.89
N THR A 285 -8.24 19.05 15.34
CA THR A 285 -8.56 18.64 13.98
C THR A 285 -9.29 19.75 13.19
N SER A 286 -9.02 21.02 13.47
CA SER A 286 -9.80 22.20 13.01
C SER A 286 -10.06 22.29 11.50
N VAL A 287 -9.26 21.67 10.65
CA VAL A 287 -9.44 21.58 9.18
C VAL A 287 -9.77 20.16 8.72
N GLY A 288 -10.12 19.28 9.66
CA GLY A 288 -10.21 17.86 9.47
C GLY A 288 -8.94 17.13 9.93
N GLY A 289 -9.11 15.98 10.53
CA GLY A 289 -8.02 15.18 11.06
C GLY A 289 -8.35 13.70 11.14
N LEU A 290 -7.42 12.94 11.69
CA LEU A 290 -7.58 11.55 12.01
C LEU A 290 -7.38 11.38 13.52
N VAL A 291 -8.26 10.59 14.12
CA VAL A 291 -8.16 10.19 15.51
C VAL A 291 -8.14 8.67 15.58
N ALA A 292 -7.13 8.12 16.21
CA ALA A 292 -7.00 6.67 16.39
C ALA A 292 -6.87 6.31 17.86
N LYS A 293 -7.46 5.19 18.30
CA LYS A 293 -7.11 4.57 19.58
C LYS A 293 -5.69 4.04 19.49
N ALA A 294 -4.81 4.54 20.34
CA ALA A 294 -3.37 4.25 20.29
C ALA A 294 -3.01 2.97 21.05
N SER A 295 -3.81 1.91 20.86
CA SER A 295 -3.62 0.55 21.36
C SER A 295 -3.74 -0.41 20.20
N LEU A 296 -2.76 -1.28 19.99
CA LEU A 296 -2.78 -2.23 18.87
C LEU A 296 -3.94 -3.22 18.97
N GLY A 297 -4.16 -3.82 20.14
CA GLY A 297 -5.24 -4.79 20.34
C GLY A 297 -6.65 -4.22 20.17
N GLU A 298 -6.77 -2.89 20.27
CA GLU A 298 -8.03 -2.16 20.12
C GLU A 298 -7.91 -1.03 19.09
N PHE A 299 -7.00 -1.18 18.12
CA PHE A 299 -6.78 -0.16 17.10
C PHE A 299 -8.07 0.13 16.33
N ALA A 300 -8.43 1.40 16.30
CA ALA A 300 -9.49 1.92 15.45
C ALA A 300 -9.14 3.36 15.08
N VAL A 301 -9.44 3.77 13.87
CA VAL A 301 -9.19 5.13 13.38
C VAL A 301 -10.39 5.65 12.63
N THR A 302 -10.72 6.91 12.86
CA THR A 302 -11.81 7.62 12.18
C THR A 302 -11.35 9.01 11.73
N GLN A 303 -12.08 9.57 10.80
CA GLN A 303 -11.96 10.98 10.45
C GLN A 303 -12.70 11.85 11.48
N ALA A 304 -12.13 12.99 11.81
CA ALA A 304 -12.71 13.97 12.72
C ALA A 304 -12.71 15.35 12.09
N ASN A 305 -13.79 16.09 12.34
CA ASN A 305 -13.94 17.50 11.93
C ASN A 305 -14.16 18.38 13.16
N ALA A 306 -13.81 19.65 13.06
CA ALA A 306 -13.90 20.60 14.18
C ALA A 306 -15.35 20.84 14.66
N GLU A 307 -16.34 20.65 13.79
CA GLU A 307 -17.76 20.85 14.09
C GLU A 307 -18.45 19.61 14.69
N GLU A 308 -17.73 18.47 14.75
CA GLU A 308 -18.29 17.24 15.31
C GLU A 308 -18.23 17.23 16.83
N ASP A 309 -19.16 16.51 17.44
CA ASP A 309 -19.11 16.24 18.88
C ASP A 309 -17.92 15.33 19.20
N ARG A 310 -17.09 15.79 20.14
CA ARG A 310 -15.93 15.06 20.66
C ARG A 310 -16.31 13.64 21.14
N SER A 311 -17.42 13.51 21.85
CA SER A 311 -17.87 12.23 22.40
C SER A 311 -18.20 11.24 21.29
N ALA A 312 -18.78 11.71 20.18
CA ALA A 312 -19.08 10.89 19.01
C ALA A 312 -17.81 10.42 18.30
N ILE A 313 -16.78 11.28 18.19
CA ILE A 313 -15.48 10.90 17.60
C ILE A 313 -14.81 9.83 18.45
N LEU A 314 -14.72 10.04 19.75
CA LEU A 314 -14.10 9.08 20.69
C LEU A 314 -14.85 7.75 20.76
N ALA A 315 -16.18 7.78 20.72
CA ALA A 315 -17.01 6.57 20.70
C ALA A 315 -16.75 5.72 19.44
N ARG A 316 -16.54 6.33 18.27
CA ARG A 316 -16.21 5.60 17.02
C ARG A 316 -14.90 4.82 17.11
N VAL A 317 -13.92 5.33 17.83
CA VAL A 317 -12.65 4.62 18.05
C VAL A 317 -12.62 3.83 19.35
N GLY A 318 -13.71 3.85 20.12
CA GLY A 318 -13.81 3.11 21.39
C GLY A 318 -12.86 3.63 22.46
N ALA A 319 -12.53 4.92 22.47
CA ALA A 319 -11.62 5.53 23.44
C ALA A 319 -12.40 6.26 24.53
N VAL A 320 -12.03 6.04 25.79
CA VAL A 320 -12.68 6.65 26.96
C VAL A 320 -11.64 7.09 28.00
N GLY A 321 -11.94 8.14 28.75
CA GLY A 321 -11.13 8.58 29.90
C GLY A 321 -9.66 8.79 29.57
N ASN A 322 -8.81 7.97 30.19
CA ASN A 322 -7.34 8.03 30.04
C ASN A 322 -6.79 7.13 28.91
N ASP A 323 -7.65 6.50 28.09
CA ASP A 323 -7.17 5.77 26.92
C ASP A 323 -6.29 6.68 26.05
N ALA A 324 -5.16 6.16 25.61
CA ALA A 324 -4.30 6.91 24.72
C ALA A 324 -4.94 7.00 23.32
N VAL A 325 -5.03 8.20 22.77
CA VAL A 325 -5.38 8.46 21.37
C VAL A 325 -4.23 9.10 20.63
N LEU A 326 -4.14 8.79 19.35
CA LEU A 326 -3.23 9.41 18.40
C LEU A 326 -4.03 10.34 17.49
N VAL A 327 -3.64 11.60 17.43
CA VAL A 327 -4.32 12.65 16.68
C VAL A 327 -3.40 13.21 15.60
N TYR A 328 -3.86 13.21 14.36
CA TYR A 328 -3.15 13.81 13.25
C TYR A 328 -4.04 14.86 12.55
N ARG A 329 -3.53 16.07 12.42
CA ARG A 329 -4.19 17.16 11.70
C ARG A 329 -3.87 17.06 10.22
N LEU A 330 -4.90 16.95 9.39
CA LEU A 330 -4.73 17.01 7.94
C LEU A 330 -4.19 18.38 7.52
N LYS A 331 -3.23 18.41 6.64
CA LYS A 331 -2.77 19.65 6.02
C LYS A 331 -3.80 20.11 5.00
N ASP A 332 -4.05 21.41 4.96
CA ASP A 332 -4.86 22.00 3.89
C ASP A 332 -4.26 21.60 2.54
N ALA A 333 -5.09 21.12 1.64
CA ALA A 333 -4.66 20.99 0.25
C ALA A 333 -4.24 22.40 -0.21
N LYS A 334 -2.93 22.62 -0.43
CA LYS A 334 -2.50 23.86 -1.07
C LYS A 334 -3.30 24.00 -2.36
N LYS A 335 -4.11 25.07 -2.42
CA LYS A 335 -4.82 25.50 -3.62
C LYS A 335 -3.86 25.72 -4.78
#